data_869268a88342e8715d1a798a3e55f1e2
#
_entry.id   869268a88342e8715d1a798a3e55f1e2
#
_cell.length_a   1.000
_cell.length_b   1.000
_cell.length_c   1.000
_cell.angle_alpha   90.00
_cell.angle_beta   90.00
_cell.angle_gamma   90.00
#
_symmetry.space_group_name_H-M   'P 1'
#
loop_
_entity.id
_entity.type
_entity.pdbx_description
1 polymer ?
#
loop_
_entity_poly.entity_id
_entity_poly.type
_entity_poly.pdbx_seq_one_letter_code
_entity_poly.pdbx_strand_id
1 'polypeptide(L)'
;MVVSTSVLGVEMFSKLKKLTYRVLLIGNIIVVLLMLLVGNIGRLNPVDYPSLANLGLGFPILLVFNLVFLVVWCFCRLRSIWLPLLGFILCYGPIRTYSPFNFPEDKPHGSIKVLSYNVFMFSSWDEPHGAKNPIVDYIVKSKADIVCLQEAQARLDNGDQIYSTLKKHYPYFKLMIKKHPGADYIVLLSKYPVLWQDTIPYGSSSNQSVAYMLDIKGTKTLVVNNHFESNGLSSGDKEGFKTLVKGELKTDEAKKQSVHLIKKLGDVSARRAPQAEAVARFVKKYLDKQIPVFLCGDFNDSPLSYTHHVISKELNDCYVESGNGPGISYHKSGMYFRIDHIFCSDDFESYGAKVDNSVTTSDHYPIYCWLKYRPKP
;
A
#
# COMPACT_ATOMS: atom_id res chain seq x y z
N MET A 1 -28.61 -57.51 25.05
CA MET A 1 -29.09 -56.20 24.56
C MET A 1 -28.09 -55.08 24.77
N VAL A 2 -27.22 -55.09 25.76
CA VAL A 2 -26.24 -54.04 26.07
C VAL A 2 -25.03 -53.98 25.08
N VAL A 3 -24.64 -55.12 24.46
CA VAL A 3 -23.51 -55.20 23.51
C VAL A 3 -23.81 -54.54 22.16
N SER A 4 -25.07 -54.52 21.72
CA SER A 4 -25.51 -53.95 20.44
C SER A 4 -25.44 -52.40 20.42
N THR A 5 -25.71 -51.76 21.55
CA THR A 5 -25.70 -50.29 21.65
C THR A 5 -24.26 -49.70 21.65
N SER A 6 -23.29 -50.42 22.20
CA SER A 6 -21.89 -50.00 22.21
C SER A 6 -21.23 -50.10 20.82
N VAL A 7 -21.55 -51.10 20.03
CA VAL A 7 -21.03 -51.27 18.66
C VAL A 7 -21.58 -50.19 17.71
N LEU A 8 -22.88 -49.88 17.81
CA LEU A 8 -23.51 -48.81 17.03
C LEU A 8 -22.88 -47.42 17.35
N GLY A 9 -22.62 -47.16 18.64
CA GLY A 9 -21.97 -45.91 19.07
C GLY A 9 -20.56 -45.74 18.51
N VAL A 10 -19.75 -46.80 18.52
CA VAL A 10 -18.37 -46.79 17.96
C VAL A 10 -18.39 -46.61 16.46
N GLU A 11 -19.32 -47.26 15.74
CA GLU A 11 -19.44 -47.09 14.28
C GLU A 11 -19.87 -45.65 13.90
N MET A 12 -20.86 -45.12 14.61
CA MET A 12 -21.33 -43.74 14.41
C MET A 12 -20.23 -42.74 14.69
N PHE A 13 -19.43 -42.88 15.75
CA PHE A 13 -18.30 -42.03 16.07
C PHE A 13 -17.22 -42.10 14.99
N SER A 14 -16.91 -43.28 14.46
CA SER A 14 -15.98 -43.46 13.34
C SER A 14 -16.44 -42.77 12.06
N LYS A 15 -17.72 -42.86 11.72
CA LYS A 15 -18.35 -42.18 10.58
C LYS A 15 -18.29 -40.66 10.75
N LEU A 16 -18.62 -40.14 11.94
CA LEU A 16 -18.54 -38.71 12.26
C LEU A 16 -17.09 -38.17 12.13
N LYS A 17 -16.11 -38.89 12.69
CA LYS A 17 -14.69 -38.53 12.56
C LYS A 17 -14.24 -38.48 11.11
N LYS A 18 -14.65 -39.42 10.27
CA LYS A 18 -14.33 -39.41 8.83
C LYS A 18 -15.00 -38.23 8.11
N LEU A 19 -16.25 -37.92 8.44
CA LEU A 19 -16.97 -36.78 7.86
C LEU A 19 -16.28 -35.44 8.23
N THR A 20 -16.01 -35.22 9.52
CA THR A 20 -15.32 -34.04 10.03
C THR A 20 -13.97 -33.83 9.32
N TYR A 21 -13.17 -34.92 9.19
CA TYR A 21 -11.92 -34.87 8.46
C TYR A 21 -12.09 -34.40 7.00
N ARG A 22 -13.10 -34.97 6.29
CA ARG A 22 -13.36 -34.56 4.89
C ARG A 22 -13.77 -33.10 4.78
N VAL A 23 -14.64 -32.63 5.67
CA VAL A 23 -15.09 -31.24 5.70
C VAL A 23 -13.91 -30.29 5.94
N LEU A 24 -13.06 -30.59 6.93
CA LEU A 24 -11.86 -29.79 7.21
C LEU A 24 -10.87 -29.81 6.02
N LEU A 25 -10.69 -30.95 5.38
CA LEU A 25 -9.80 -31.07 4.23
C LEU A 25 -10.30 -30.23 3.04
N ILE A 26 -11.58 -30.35 2.71
CA ILE A 26 -12.20 -29.56 1.63
C ILE A 26 -12.13 -28.05 1.97
N GLY A 27 -12.45 -27.67 3.21
CA GLY A 27 -12.36 -26.28 3.66
C GLY A 27 -10.95 -25.70 3.50
N ASN A 28 -9.92 -26.48 3.88
CA ASN A 28 -8.54 -26.02 3.71
C ASN A 28 -8.13 -25.91 2.23
N ILE A 29 -8.55 -26.87 1.37
CA ILE A 29 -8.32 -26.79 -0.09
C ILE A 29 -8.94 -25.50 -0.65
N ILE A 30 -10.20 -25.22 -0.27
CA ILE A 30 -10.89 -23.98 -0.70
C ILE A 30 -10.10 -22.74 -0.26
N VAL A 31 -9.64 -22.68 0.99
CA VAL A 31 -8.85 -21.54 1.48
C VAL A 31 -7.56 -21.37 0.68
N VAL A 32 -6.82 -22.46 0.40
CA VAL A 32 -5.59 -22.38 -0.42
C VAL A 32 -5.88 -21.88 -1.84
N LEU A 33 -6.95 -22.39 -2.47
CA LEU A 33 -7.35 -21.93 -3.81
C LEU A 33 -7.76 -20.45 -3.82
N LEU A 34 -8.51 -20.01 -2.81
CA LEU A 34 -8.88 -18.60 -2.64
C LEU A 34 -7.65 -17.72 -2.38
N MET A 35 -6.70 -18.17 -1.57
CA MET A 35 -5.43 -17.45 -1.36
C MET A 35 -4.66 -17.26 -2.67
N LEU A 36 -4.58 -18.29 -3.50
CA LEU A 36 -3.92 -18.20 -4.81
C LEU A 36 -4.63 -17.20 -5.73
N LEU A 37 -5.95 -17.27 -5.81
CA LEU A 37 -6.73 -16.37 -6.65
C LEU A 37 -6.63 -14.92 -6.16
N VAL A 38 -6.91 -14.68 -4.89
CA VAL A 38 -6.93 -13.34 -4.29
C VAL A 38 -5.54 -12.73 -4.19
N GLY A 39 -4.51 -13.54 -3.90
CA GLY A 39 -3.12 -13.08 -3.85
C GLY A 39 -2.57 -12.65 -5.22
N ASN A 40 -3.16 -13.13 -6.31
CA ASN A 40 -2.76 -12.79 -7.68
C ASN A 40 -3.78 -11.88 -8.40
N ILE A 41 -4.75 -11.34 -7.69
CA ILE A 41 -5.83 -10.54 -8.29
C ILE A 41 -5.32 -9.29 -8.99
N GLY A 42 -4.21 -8.71 -8.53
CA GLY A 42 -3.56 -7.56 -9.16
C GLY A 42 -3.11 -7.78 -10.61
N ARG A 43 -3.14 -9.02 -11.12
CA ARG A 43 -2.87 -9.31 -12.53
C ARG A 43 -4.06 -9.06 -13.45
N LEU A 44 -5.27 -8.94 -12.88
CA LEU A 44 -6.48 -8.67 -13.63
C LEU A 44 -6.68 -7.15 -13.75
N ASN A 45 -6.90 -6.68 -14.98
CA ASN A 45 -7.16 -5.28 -15.24
C ASN A 45 -8.53 -4.86 -14.67
N PRO A 46 -8.59 -3.85 -13.77
CA PRO A 46 -9.84 -3.37 -13.18
C PRO A 46 -10.81 -2.77 -14.20
N VAL A 47 -10.34 -2.34 -15.36
CA VAL A 47 -11.19 -1.84 -16.45
C VAL A 47 -12.11 -2.96 -16.95
N ASP A 48 -11.59 -4.18 -17.05
CA ASP A 48 -12.34 -5.35 -17.51
C ASP A 48 -13.10 -6.05 -16.37
N TYR A 49 -12.51 -6.04 -15.16
CA TYR A 49 -13.02 -6.77 -13.99
C TYR A 49 -13.13 -5.89 -12.73
N PRO A 50 -13.91 -4.79 -12.77
CA PRO A 50 -13.94 -3.82 -11.66
C PRO A 50 -14.41 -4.43 -10.34
N SER A 51 -15.39 -5.35 -10.37
CA SER A 51 -15.92 -6.00 -9.16
C SER A 51 -14.90 -6.90 -8.43
N LEU A 52 -13.84 -7.35 -9.12
CA LEU A 52 -12.80 -8.20 -8.56
C LEU A 52 -11.58 -7.41 -8.08
N ALA A 53 -11.42 -6.17 -8.51
CA ALA A 53 -10.21 -5.37 -8.33
C ALA A 53 -9.73 -5.27 -6.86
N ASN A 54 -10.66 -5.22 -5.92
CA ASN A 54 -10.35 -5.01 -4.51
C ASN A 54 -10.41 -6.29 -3.65
N LEU A 55 -10.54 -7.46 -4.26
CA LEU A 55 -10.52 -8.74 -3.52
C LEU A 55 -9.19 -8.94 -2.77
N GLY A 56 -8.10 -8.37 -3.25
CA GLY A 56 -6.79 -8.37 -2.57
C GLY A 56 -6.82 -7.87 -1.13
N LEU A 57 -7.78 -6.99 -0.79
CA LEU A 57 -8.00 -6.52 0.58
C LEU A 57 -8.43 -7.65 1.54
N GLY A 58 -9.01 -8.72 1.02
CA GLY A 58 -9.39 -9.92 1.79
C GLY A 58 -8.24 -10.92 2.00
N PHE A 59 -7.10 -10.73 1.37
CA PHE A 59 -5.97 -11.66 1.44
C PHE A 59 -5.49 -11.98 2.87
N PRO A 60 -5.32 -10.98 3.79
CA PRO A 60 -4.90 -11.26 5.16
C PRO A 60 -5.86 -12.16 5.93
N ILE A 61 -7.16 -12.09 5.66
CA ILE A 61 -8.17 -12.96 6.28
C ILE A 61 -7.94 -14.41 5.86
N LEU A 62 -7.71 -14.64 4.57
CA LEU A 62 -7.42 -15.98 4.04
C LEU A 62 -6.10 -16.53 4.58
N LEU A 63 -5.08 -15.66 4.74
CA LEU A 63 -3.80 -16.01 5.34
C LEU A 63 -3.99 -16.51 6.79
N VAL A 64 -4.81 -15.81 7.59
CA VAL A 64 -5.16 -16.22 8.95
C VAL A 64 -5.92 -17.55 8.94
N PHE A 65 -6.89 -17.74 8.06
CA PHE A 65 -7.59 -19.02 7.95
C PHE A 65 -6.66 -20.18 7.61
N ASN A 66 -5.71 -19.98 6.69
CA ASN A 66 -4.74 -21.01 6.35
C ASN A 66 -3.81 -21.34 7.56
N LEU A 67 -3.44 -20.33 8.34
CA LEU A 67 -2.69 -20.52 9.59
C LEU A 67 -3.51 -21.29 10.63
N VAL A 68 -4.81 -21.00 10.76
CA VAL A 68 -5.72 -21.75 11.64
C VAL A 68 -5.78 -23.22 11.20
N PHE A 69 -5.88 -23.51 9.90
CA PHE A 69 -5.84 -24.89 9.40
C PHE A 69 -4.52 -25.56 9.71
N LEU A 70 -3.38 -24.86 9.62
CA LEU A 70 -2.08 -25.41 10.02
C LEU A 70 -2.11 -25.85 11.48
N VAL A 71 -2.59 -24.98 12.38
CA VAL A 71 -2.73 -25.29 13.81
C VAL A 71 -3.69 -26.48 14.03
N VAL A 72 -4.86 -26.49 13.40
CA VAL A 72 -5.83 -27.59 13.49
C VAL A 72 -5.20 -28.93 13.08
N TRP A 73 -4.44 -28.95 11.98
CA TRP A 73 -3.80 -30.19 11.52
C TRP A 73 -2.66 -30.66 12.45
N CYS A 74 -1.97 -29.75 13.13
CA CYS A 74 -0.98 -30.12 14.17
C CYS A 74 -1.62 -30.96 15.28
N PHE A 75 -2.87 -30.67 15.66
CA PHE A 75 -3.55 -31.38 16.74
C PHE A 75 -4.42 -32.54 16.24
N CYS A 76 -5.04 -32.43 15.07
CA CYS A 76 -6.00 -33.42 14.58
C CYS A 76 -5.34 -34.52 13.73
N ARG A 77 -4.39 -34.16 12.84
CA ARG A 77 -3.79 -35.11 11.91
C ARG A 77 -2.51 -34.55 11.26
N LEU A 78 -1.36 -34.85 11.82
CA LEU A 78 -0.05 -34.38 11.34
C LEU A 78 0.19 -34.62 9.84
N ARG A 79 -0.32 -35.77 9.31
CA ARG A 79 -0.19 -36.09 7.87
C ARG A 79 -0.88 -35.09 6.94
N SER A 80 -1.74 -34.21 7.42
CA SER A 80 -2.46 -33.21 6.61
C SER A 80 -1.83 -31.82 6.65
N ILE A 81 -0.76 -31.61 7.44
CA ILE A 81 -0.02 -30.34 7.56
C ILE A 81 0.55 -29.87 6.20
N TRP A 82 0.88 -30.79 5.32
CA TRP A 82 1.41 -30.45 4.00
C TRP A 82 0.50 -29.50 3.21
N LEU A 83 -0.82 -29.56 3.40
CA LEU A 83 -1.76 -28.77 2.62
C LEU A 83 -1.71 -27.28 2.93
N PRO A 84 -1.80 -26.79 4.20
CA PRO A 84 -1.59 -25.39 4.50
C PRO A 84 -0.14 -24.95 4.23
N LEU A 85 0.88 -25.81 4.41
CA LEU A 85 2.26 -25.50 4.03
C LEU A 85 2.39 -25.29 2.52
N LEU A 86 1.74 -26.12 1.71
CA LEU A 86 1.68 -25.92 0.26
C LEU A 86 1.02 -24.57 -0.07
N GLY A 87 -0.04 -24.18 0.64
CA GLY A 87 -0.68 -22.87 0.51
C GLY A 87 0.30 -21.72 0.74
N PHE A 88 1.12 -21.78 1.80
CA PHE A 88 2.15 -20.78 2.06
C PHE A 88 3.24 -20.75 0.97
N ILE A 89 3.68 -21.92 0.49
CA ILE A 89 4.70 -22.01 -0.58
C ILE A 89 4.17 -21.43 -1.88
N LEU A 90 2.97 -21.82 -2.31
CA LEU A 90 2.37 -21.35 -3.56
C LEU A 90 2.02 -19.85 -3.51
N CYS A 91 1.68 -19.33 -2.33
CA CYS A 91 1.37 -17.91 -2.13
C CYS A 91 2.59 -17.10 -1.59
N TYR A 92 3.82 -17.62 -1.65
CA TYR A 92 5.00 -16.93 -1.13
C TYR A 92 5.14 -15.51 -1.68
N GLY A 93 4.98 -15.31 -3.00
CA GLY A 93 5.05 -14.00 -3.63
C GLY A 93 4.02 -13.01 -3.06
N PRO A 94 2.71 -13.30 -3.11
CA PRO A 94 1.69 -12.48 -2.48
C PRO A 94 1.89 -12.22 -0.99
N ILE A 95 2.33 -13.22 -0.22
CA ILE A 95 2.62 -13.08 1.22
C ILE A 95 3.76 -12.07 1.41
N ARG A 96 4.87 -12.23 0.68
CA ARG A 96 6.01 -11.33 0.75
C ARG A 96 5.63 -9.91 0.31
N THR A 97 4.83 -9.75 -0.72
CA THR A 97 4.35 -8.44 -1.17
C THR A 97 3.44 -7.77 -0.12
N TYR A 98 2.55 -8.54 0.52
CA TYR A 98 1.64 -8.01 1.53
C TYR A 98 2.34 -7.72 2.87
N SER A 99 3.11 -8.66 3.38
CA SER A 99 3.77 -8.60 4.69
C SER A 99 5.18 -9.18 4.59
N PRO A 100 6.14 -8.41 4.10
CA PRO A 100 7.52 -8.87 3.96
C PRO A 100 8.16 -9.14 5.33
N PHE A 101 9.15 -10.00 5.31
CA PHE A 101 10.06 -10.23 6.42
C PHE A 101 11.49 -10.12 5.89
N ASN A 102 12.26 -9.19 6.46
CA ASN A 102 13.65 -8.94 6.11
C ASN A 102 14.48 -8.86 7.40
N PHE A 103 15.71 -9.37 7.37
CA PHE A 103 16.64 -9.14 8.45
C PHE A 103 17.09 -7.68 8.45
N PRO A 104 17.23 -7.05 9.63
CA PRO A 104 17.73 -5.68 9.70
C PRO A 104 19.14 -5.60 9.11
N GLU A 105 19.34 -4.65 8.21
CA GLU A 105 20.63 -4.31 7.65
C GLU A 105 20.92 -2.83 7.91
N ASP A 106 22.17 -2.53 8.29
CA ASP A 106 22.60 -1.16 8.47
C ASP A 106 22.71 -0.46 7.10
N LYS A 107 22.16 0.74 7.04
CA LYS A 107 22.27 1.55 5.82
C LYS A 107 23.74 1.88 5.53
N PRO A 108 24.23 1.66 4.30
CA PRO A 108 25.60 2.04 3.92
C PRO A 108 25.83 3.55 4.00
N HIS A 109 27.08 3.93 4.26
CA HIS A 109 27.47 5.34 4.20
C HIS A 109 27.15 5.95 2.84
N GLY A 110 26.62 7.18 2.86
CA GLY A 110 26.28 7.92 1.64
C GLY A 110 24.93 7.52 1.01
N SER A 111 24.12 6.70 1.69
CA SER A 111 22.72 6.43 1.30
C SER A 111 21.88 7.71 1.33
N ILE A 112 20.86 7.78 0.49
CA ILE A 112 19.92 8.88 0.32
C ILE A 112 18.64 8.53 1.07
N LYS A 113 18.22 9.34 2.03
CA LYS A 113 16.94 9.14 2.71
C LYS A 113 15.82 9.75 1.91
N VAL A 114 14.88 8.92 1.46
CA VAL A 114 13.65 9.31 0.76
C VAL A 114 12.48 9.18 1.72
N LEU A 115 11.61 10.18 1.76
CA LEU A 115 10.38 10.23 2.56
C LEU A 115 9.21 10.54 1.63
N SER A 116 8.12 9.76 1.70
CA SER A 116 6.83 10.06 1.09
C SER A 116 5.77 10.24 2.17
N TYR A 117 4.94 11.27 2.05
CA TYR A 117 3.93 11.57 3.04
C TYR A 117 2.72 12.31 2.45
N ASN A 118 1.55 11.67 2.47
CA ASN A 118 0.29 12.37 2.28
C ASN A 118 0.01 13.17 3.57
N VAL A 119 0.09 14.48 3.50
CA VAL A 119 0.04 15.37 4.66
C VAL A 119 -1.37 15.85 5.01
N PHE A 120 -2.38 15.41 4.26
CA PHE A 120 -3.78 15.76 4.50
C PHE A 120 -3.94 17.25 4.83
N MET A 121 -3.51 18.11 3.89
CA MET A 121 -3.50 19.57 4.00
C MET A 121 -2.84 20.08 5.29
N PHE A 122 -1.79 19.37 5.75
CA PHE A 122 -1.06 19.58 7.00
C PHE A 122 -1.94 19.48 8.26
N SER A 123 -3.15 18.92 8.15
CA SER A 123 -4.14 18.82 9.23
C SER A 123 -4.36 20.15 9.99
N SER A 124 -4.27 21.27 9.28
CA SER A 124 -4.19 22.61 9.87
C SER A 124 -5.55 23.29 10.12
N TRP A 125 -6.65 22.51 10.09
CA TRP A 125 -8.02 23.08 10.18
C TRP A 125 -8.32 23.78 11.51
N ASP A 126 -7.74 23.29 12.62
CA ASP A 126 -8.06 23.74 13.99
C ASP A 126 -6.85 24.36 14.70
N GLU A 127 -5.72 24.54 13.99
CA GLU A 127 -4.52 25.09 14.62
C GLU A 127 -4.59 26.62 14.77
N PRO A 128 -4.25 27.18 15.94
CA PRO A 128 -4.11 28.63 16.12
C PRO A 128 -3.07 29.21 15.18
N HIS A 129 -3.28 30.47 14.75
CA HIS A 129 -2.27 31.21 13.99
C HIS A 129 -0.91 31.20 14.70
N GLY A 130 0.14 30.83 13.98
CA GLY A 130 1.52 30.81 14.50
C GLY A 130 1.90 29.56 15.29
N ALA A 131 1.01 28.58 15.46
CA ALA A 131 1.34 27.29 16.06
C ALA A 131 2.34 26.50 15.18
N LYS A 132 3.23 25.76 15.83
CA LYS A 132 4.14 24.84 15.13
C LYS A 132 3.36 23.64 14.61
N ASN A 133 3.37 23.44 13.31
CA ASN A 133 2.69 22.30 12.71
C ASN A 133 3.47 21.00 12.95
N PRO A 134 2.88 19.96 13.58
CA PRO A 134 3.58 18.71 13.91
C PRO A 134 4.10 17.96 12.69
N ILE A 135 3.41 18.05 11.54
CA ILE A 135 3.83 17.42 10.29
C ILE A 135 5.11 18.08 9.76
N VAL A 136 5.16 19.42 9.78
CA VAL A 136 6.36 20.18 9.40
C VAL A 136 7.53 19.85 10.32
N ASP A 137 7.29 19.81 11.62
CA ASP A 137 8.31 19.42 12.62
C ASP A 137 8.83 18.00 12.36
N TYR A 138 7.96 17.05 12.04
CA TYR A 138 8.35 15.69 11.69
C TYR A 138 9.21 15.67 10.43
N ILE A 139 8.80 16.35 9.36
CA ILE A 139 9.54 16.41 8.10
C ILE A 139 10.96 16.94 8.35
N VAL A 140 11.09 18.03 9.09
CA VAL A 140 12.40 18.63 9.43
C VAL A 140 13.25 17.67 10.28
N LYS A 141 12.67 17.08 11.34
CA LYS A 141 13.36 16.13 12.22
C LYS A 141 13.74 14.83 11.52
N SER A 142 13.01 14.43 10.48
CA SER A 142 13.32 13.22 9.70
C SER A 142 14.69 13.29 9.03
N LYS A 143 15.21 14.52 8.77
CA LYS A 143 16.46 14.81 8.04
C LYS A 143 16.52 14.10 6.67
N ALA A 144 15.37 13.78 6.08
CA ALA A 144 15.31 13.17 4.75
C ALA A 144 16.05 14.06 3.74
N ASP A 145 16.62 13.44 2.72
CA ASP A 145 17.34 14.18 1.66
C ASP A 145 16.37 14.61 0.56
N ILE A 146 15.35 13.80 0.34
CA ILE A 146 14.27 14.06 -0.62
C ILE A 146 12.94 13.72 0.06
N VAL A 147 11.96 14.64 -0.03
CA VAL A 147 10.62 14.48 0.53
C VAL A 147 9.59 14.72 -0.56
N CYS A 148 8.71 13.77 -0.75
CA CYS A 148 7.56 13.82 -1.66
C CYS A 148 6.28 13.94 -0.83
N LEU A 149 5.55 15.05 -0.99
CA LEU A 149 4.31 15.28 -0.26
C LEU A 149 3.12 15.24 -1.22
N GLN A 150 2.01 14.66 -0.77
CA GLN A 150 0.72 14.65 -1.43
C GLN A 150 -0.28 15.40 -0.54
N GLU A 151 -1.35 15.92 -1.13
CA GLU A 151 -2.32 16.79 -0.45
C GLU A 151 -1.65 17.95 0.33
N ALA A 152 -0.59 18.49 -0.23
CA ALA A 152 0.25 19.47 0.45
C ALA A 152 -0.30 20.91 0.33
N GLN A 153 -1.61 21.07 0.20
CA GLN A 153 -2.27 22.38 0.26
C GLN A 153 -2.17 22.94 1.68
N ALA A 154 -1.45 24.02 1.85
CA ALA A 154 -1.50 24.79 3.10
C ALA A 154 -2.65 25.80 3.05
N ARG A 155 -3.32 26.05 4.20
CA ARG A 155 -4.36 27.09 4.28
C ARG A 155 -3.76 28.48 4.02
N LEU A 156 -4.58 29.39 3.50
CA LEU A 156 -4.16 30.75 3.14
C LEU A 156 -3.56 31.53 4.32
N ASP A 157 -4.03 31.27 5.51
CA ASP A 157 -3.61 31.96 6.74
C ASP A 157 -2.33 31.39 7.38
N ASN A 158 -1.97 30.13 7.12
CA ASN A 158 -0.76 29.46 7.64
C ASN A 158 0.22 29.00 6.54
N GLY A 159 -0.16 29.11 5.27
CA GLY A 159 0.60 28.56 4.13
C GLY A 159 1.98 29.17 4.01
N ASP A 160 2.09 30.47 4.19
CA ASP A 160 3.38 31.17 4.12
C ASP A 160 4.36 30.71 5.21
N GLN A 161 3.87 30.42 6.42
CA GLN A 161 4.70 29.93 7.52
C GLN A 161 5.15 28.48 7.28
N ILE A 162 4.24 27.60 6.84
CA ILE A 162 4.53 26.21 6.54
C ILE A 162 5.59 26.11 5.43
N TYR A 163 5.33 26.75 4.28
CA TYR A 163 6.25 26.67 3.14
C TYR A 163 7.56 27.41 3.41
N SER A 164 7.56 28.53 4.11
CA SER A 164 8.79 29.25 4.47
C SER A 164 9.66 28.42 5.41
N THR A 165 9.06 27.69 6.36
CA THR A 165 9.78 26.79 7.25
C THR A 165 10.43 25.66 6.47
N LEU A 166 9.69 25.00 5.57
CA LEU A 166 10.22 23.91 4.74
C LEU A 166 11.34 24.41 3.83
N LYS A 167 11.20 25.60 3.20
CA LYS A 167 12.23 26.19 2.33
C LYS A 167 13.53 26.52 3.06
N LYS A 168 13.50 26.80 4.38
CA LYS A 168 14.73 27.00 5.17
C LYS A 168 15.58 25.73 5.30
N HIS A 169 14.96 24.54 5.24
CA HIS A 169 15.63 23.26 5.41
C HIS A 169 15.92 22.56 4.08
N TYR A 170 15.18 22.89 3.03
CA TYR A 170 15.32 22.31 1.70
C TYR A 170 15.53 23.42 0.65
N PRO A 171 16.75 23.53 0.09
CA PRO A 171 17.08 24.57 -0.88
C PRO A 171 16.27 24.46 -2.19
N TYR A 172 15.80 23.24 -2.51
CA TYR A 172 14.97 23.01 -3.68
C TYR A 172 13.57 22.62 -3.25
N PHE A 173 12.66 23.58 -3.30
CA PHE A 173 11.24 23.45 -3.04
C PHE A 173 10.48 23.59 -4.36
N LYS A 174 9.74 22.55 -4.75
CA LYS A 174 8.93 22.54 -5.97
C LYS A 174 7.49 22.21 -5.63
N LEU A 175 6.58 23.11 -5.98
CA LEU A 175 5.14 22.96 -5.82
C LEU A 175 4.50 22.85 -7.19
N MET A 176 3.70 21.80 -7.39
CA MET A 176 2.87 21.61 -8.56
C MET A 176 1.41 21.58 -8.13
N ILE A 177 0.60 22.42 -8.75
CA ILE A 177 -0.82 22.54 -8.45
C ILE A 177 -1.60 22.16 -9.69
N LYS A 178 -2.48 21.17 -9.56
CA LYS A 178 -3.48 20.87 -10.58
C LYS A 178 -4.62 21.89 -10.47
N LYS A 179 -4.78 22.73 -11.50
CA LYS A 179 -5.81 23.79 -11.52
C LYS A 179 -7.17 23.17 -11.81
N HIS A 180 -7.90 22.76 -10.78
CA HIS A 180 -9.31 22.35 -10.86
C HIS A 180 -9.98 22.51 -9.48
N PRO A 181 -11.32 22.65 -9.37
CA PRO A 181 -11.99 22.59 -8.08
C PRO A 181 -11.67 21.27 -7.38
N GLY A 182 -11.08 21.30 -6.18
CA GLY A 182 -10.52 20.13 -5.49
C GLY A 182 -9.06 19.83 -5.85
N ALA A 183 -8.31 20.84 -6.26
CA ALA A 183 -6.96 20.76 -6.78
C ALA A 183 -5.98 19.99 -5.87
N ASP A 184 -5.21 19.09 -6.49
CA ASP A 184 -4.13 18.37 -5.82
C ASP A 184 -2.84 19.21 -5.78
N TYR A 185 -2.23 19.25 -4.60
CA TYR A 185 -1.00 19.97 -4.32
C TYR A 185 0.11 18.94 -4.09
N ILE A 186 0.97 18.77 -5.08
CA ILE A 186 2.15 17.91 -5.01
C ILE A 186 3.38 18.76 -4.72
N VAL A 187 4.12 18.40 -3.67
CA VAL A 187 5.36 19.09 -3.30
C VAL A 187 6.53 18.12 -3.33
N LEU A 188 7.63 18.58 -3.91
CA LEU A 188 8.95 17.98 -3.75
C LEU A 188 9.83 18.92 -2.93
N LEU A 189 10.44 18.38 -1.88
CA LEU A 189 11.53 19.02 -1.14
C LEU A 189 12.81 18.24 -1.40
N SER A 190 13.88 18.90 -1.76
CA SER A 190 15.15 18.23 -2.07
C SER A 190 16.35 19.03 -1.56
N LYS A 191 17.36 18.32 -1.08
CA LYS A 191 18.71 18.86 -0.83
C LYS A 191 19.55 18.92 -2.10
N TYR A 192 19.08 18.25 -3.17
CA TYR A 192 19.76 18.15 -4.46
C TYR A 192 19.09 19.02 -5.51
N PRO A 193 19.85 19.55 -6.50
CA PRO A 193 19.33 20.38 -7.59
C PRO A 193 18.22 19.69 -8.37
N VAL A 194 17.13 20.41 -8.63
CA VAL A 194 16.04 19.99 -9.53
C VAL A 194 16.27 20.63 -10.88
N LEU A 195 16.63 19.83 -11.88
CA LEU A 195 16.98 20.27 -13.24
C LEU A 195 15.73 20.62 -14.06
N TRP A 196 14.67 19.82 -13.92
CA TRP A 196 13.35 20.08 -14.51
C TRP A 196 12.24 19.35 -13.74
N GLN A 197 11.01 19.74 -13.99
CA GLN A 197 9.80 19.08 -13.52
C GLN A 197 8.70 19.12 -14.58
N ASP A 198 7.86 18.10 -14.62
CA ASP A 198 6.70 18.01 -15.50
C ASP A 198 5.62 17.09 -14.92
N THR A 199 4.37 17.27 -15.35
CA THR A 199 3.29 16.38 -15.00
C THR A 199 3.24 15.18 -15.95
N ILE A 200 2.94 14.00 -15.42
CA ILE A 200 2.71 12.83 -16.27
C ILE A 200 1.26 12.85 -16.72
N PRO A 201 0.98 12.96 -18.03
CA PRO A 201 -0.37 13.14 -18.52
C PRO A 201 -1.20 11.86 -18.41
N TYR A 202 -2.33 11.96 -17.71
CA TYR A 202 -3.40 10.96 -17.66
C TYR A 202 -4.72 11.58 -17.24
N GLY A 203 -5.85 10.85 -17.46
CA GLY A 203 -7.17 11.31 -17.06
C GLY A 203 -7.38 11.23 -15.56
N SER A 204 -7.55 12.38 -14.92
CA SER A 204 -8.06 12.54 -13.56
C SER A 204 -8.58 13.96 -13.37
N SER A 205 -9.62 14.14 -12.56
CA SER A 205 -10.16 15.46 -12.25
C SER A 205 -9.40 16.14 -11.09
N SER A 206 -8.88 15.37 -10.15
CA SER A 206 -8.31 15.89 -8.88
C SER A 206 -6.88 15.45 -8.61
N ASN A 207 -6.43 14.29 -9.10
CA ASN A 207 -5.13 13.71 -8.75
C ASN A 207 -4.12 13.85 -9.90
N GLN A 208 -2.82 13.81 -9.58
CA GLN A 208 -1.74 13.95 -10.54
C GLN A 208 -0.49 13.18 -10.11
N SER A 209 0.37 12.89 -11.09
CA SER A 209 1.75 12.45 -10.87
C SER A 209 2.72 13.46 -11.47
N VAL A 210 3.76 13.77 -10.73
CA VAL A 210 4.78 14.75 -11.14
C VAL A 210 6.14 14.10 -11.19
N ALA A 211 6.80 14.27 -12.30
CA ALA A 211 8.17 13.80 -12.53
C ALA A 211 9.17 14.95 -12.34
N TYR A 212 10.28 14.64 -11.71
CA TYR A 212 11.39 15.57 -11.46
C TYR A 212 12.70 14.92 -11.90
N MET A 213 13.54 15.65 -12.61
CA MET A 213 14.92 15.24 -12.82
C MET A 213 15.80 15.93 -11.80
N LEU A 214 16.47 15.18 -10.97
CA LEU A 214 17.40 15.68 -9.96
C LEU A 214 18.85 15.38 -10.38
N ASP A 215 19.75 16.26 -9.97
CA ASP A 215 21.19 15.96 -9.94
C ASP A 215 21.57 15.50 -8.53
N ILE A 216 21.67 14.19 -8.35
CA ILE A 216 22.03 13.60 -7.06
C ILE A 216 23.52 13.25 -7.07
N LYS A 217 24.34 14.13 -6.52
CA LYS A 217 25.80 13.92 -6.43
C LYS A 217 26.45 13.67 -7.80
N GLY A 218 26.01 14.38 -8.83
CA GLY A 218 26.50 14.24 -10.20
C GLY A 218 25.78 13.19 -11.05
N THR A 219 24.82 12.46 -10.47
CA THR A 219 24.01 11.45 -11.18
C THR A 219 22.61 11.99 -11.45
N LYS A 220 22.24 12.12 -12.72
CA LYS A 220 20.86 12.45 -13.13
C LYS A 220 19.93 11.31 -12.73
N THR A 221 18.92 11.62 -11.94
CA THR A 221 17.97 10.65 -11.37
C THR A 221 16.56 11.16 -11.56
N LEU A 222 15.69 10.31 -12.09
CA LEU A 222 14.27 10.59 -12.19
C LEU A 222 13.58 10.28 -10.85
N VAL A 223 12.85 11.24 -10.34
CA VAL A 223 11.98 11.09 -9.16
C VAL A 223 10.56 11.31 -9.59
N VAL A 224 9.66 10.37 -9.23
CA VAL A 224 8.23 10.53 -9.52
C VAL A 224 7.46 10.55 -8.20
N ASN A 225 6.69 11.62 -7.99
CA ASN A 225 5.77 11.77 -6.87
C ASN A 225 4.34 11.57 -7.37
N ASN A 226 3.69 10.51 -6.88
CA ASN A 226 2.36 10.11 -7.33
C ASN A 226 1.30 10.41 -6.28
N HIS A 227 0.15 10.87 -6.74
CA HIS A 227 -1.10 10.79 -6.01
C HIS A 227 -2.15 10.29 -7.01
N PHE A 228 -2.42 8.98 -6.98
CA PHE A 228 -3.40 8.37 -7.89
C PHE A 228 -4.82 8.60 -7.40
N GLU A 229 -5.79 8.37 -8.30
CA GLU A 229 -7.21 8.60 -8.07
C GLU A 229 -7.66 8.11 -6.69
N SER A 230 -8.19 9.03 -5.91
CA SER A 230 -8.65 8.80 -4.55
C SER A 230 -9.88 7.88 -4.53
N ASN A 231 -10.03 7.08 -3.46
CA ASN A 231 -11.15 6.15 -3.32
C ASN A 231 -12.52 6.86 -3.23
N GLY A 232 -12.55 8.17 -2.99
CA GLY A 232 -13.74 9.00 -2.99
C GLY A 232 -14.83 8.53 -2.00
N LEU A 233 -14.43 7.85 -0.91
CA LEU A 233 -15.35 7.35 0.10
C LEU A 233 -15.90 8.52 0.92
N SER A 234 -17.21 8.67 0.91
CA SER A 234 -17.91 9.65 1.76
C SER A 234 -17.82 9.25 3.25
N SER A 235 -18.15 10.18 4.14
CA SER A 235 -18.24 9.85 5.58
C SER A 235 -19.25 8.72 5.84
N GLY A 236 -20.36 8.67 5.08
CA GLY A 236 -21.33 7.58 5.14
C GLY A 236 -20.77 6.23 4.68
N ASP A 237 -19.95 6.21 3.62
CA ASP A 237 -19.28 4.98 3.17
C ASP A 237 -18.31 4.46 4.22
N LYS A 238 -17.53 5.36 4.81
CA LYS A 238 -16.55 5.03 5.87
C LYS A 238 -17.25 4.49 7.13
N GLU A 239 -18.34 5.09 7.57
CA GLU A 239 -19.12 4.60 8.70
C GLU A 239 -19.82 3.28 8.37
N GLY A 240 -20.40 3.15 7.16
CA GLY A 240 -20.98 1.88 6.70
C GLY A 240 -19.97 0.74 6.62
N PHE A 241 -18.72 1.02 6.21
CA PHE A 241 -17.64 0.03 6.27
C PHE A 241 -17.32 -0.39 7.71
N LYS A 242 -17.21 0.57 8.60
CA LYS A 242 -16.91 0.33 10.02
C LYS A 242 -17.99 -0.50 10.72
N THR A 243 -19.27 -0.19 10.50
CA THR A 243 -20.40 -0.96 11.03
C THR A 243 -20.48 -2.37 10.43
N LEU A 244 -20.13 -2.49 9.11
CA LEU A 244 -20.05 -3.78 8.45
C LEU A 244 -18.98 -4.69 9.08
N VAL A 245 -17.78 -4.16 9.29
CA VAL A 245 -16.64 -4.90 9.90
C VAL A 245 -16.95 -5.31 11.34
N LYS A 246 -17.67 -4.47 12.10
CA LYS A 246 -18.10 -4.78 13.47
C LYS A 246 -19.25 -5.79 13.55
N GLY A 247 -19.90 -6.13 12.41
CA GLY A 247 -21.04 -7.01 12.39
C GLY A 247 -22.31 -6.40 12.99
N GLU A 248 -22.43 -5.08 13.03
CA GLU A 248 -23.54 -4.33 13.63
C GLU A 248 -24.75 -4.20 12.70
N LEU A 249 -24.57 -4.52 11.40
CA LEU A 249 -25.62 -4.43 10.38
C LEU A 249 -26.45 -5.72 10.30
N LYS A 250 -27.76 -5.58 10.03
CA LYS A 250 -28.61 -6.71 9.65
C LYS A 250 -28.15 -7.30 8.31
N THR A 251 -28.41 -8.57 8.08
CA THR A 251 -27.93 -9.33 6.91
C THR A 251 -28.22 -8.62 5.58
N ASP A 252 -29.42 -8.09 5.39
CA ASP A 252 -29.79 -7.41 4.15
C ASP A 252 -29.11 -6.04 3.98
N GLU A 253 -28.95 -5.31 5.08
CA GLU A 253 -28.22 -4.03 5.10
C GLU A 253 -26.74 -4.25 4.84
N ALA A 254 -26.13 -5.25 5.49
CA ALA A 254 -24.74 -5.66 5.29
C ALA A 254 -24.47 -6.04 3.82
N LYS A 255 -25.40 -6.80 3.19
CA LYS A 255 -25.30 -7.16 1.78
C LYS A 255 -25.37 -5.94 0.87
N LYS A 256 -26.32 -5.03 1.09
CA LYS A 256 -26.46 -3.79 0.30
C LYS A 256 -25.22 -2.93 0.42
N GLN A 257 -24.70 -2.72 1.64
CA GLN A 257 -23.51 -1.93 1.90
C GLN A 257 -22.28 -2.55 1.25
N SER A 258 -22.10 -3.87 1.34
CA SER A 258 -20.98 -4.58 0.70
C SER A 258 -21.02 -4.41 -0.81
N VAL A 259 -22.19 -4.62 -1.46
CA VAL A 259 -22.34 -4.46 -2.91
C VAL A 259 -22.05 -3.02 -3.33
N HIS A 260 -22.53 -2.02 -2.59
CA HIS A 260 -22.26 -0.62 -2.83
C HIS A 260 -20.76 -0.30 -2.79
N LEU A 261 -20.06 -0.74 -1.72
CA LEU A 261 -18.62 -0.52 -1.56
C LEU A 261 -17.80 -1.24 -2.63
N ILE A 262 -18.12 -2.50 -2.94
CA ILE A 262 -17.44 -3.27 -4.00
C ILE A 262 -17.54 -2.54 -5.34
N LYS A 263 -18.75 -2.09 -5.70
CA LYS A 263 -18.97 -1.34 -6.94
C LYS A 263 -18.18 -0.04 -6.94
N LYS A 264 -18.30 0.78 -5.90
CA LYS A 264 -17.64 2.08 -5.80
C LYS A 264 -16.13 1.96 -5.87
N LEU A 265 -15.54 1.06 -5.09
CA LEU A 265 -14.10 0.81 -5.10
C LEU A 265 -13.63 0.22 -6.44
N GLY A 266 -14.43 -0.65 -7.07
CA GLY A 266 -14.15 -1.20 -8.40
C GLY A 266 -14.12 -0.12 -9.49
N ASP A 267 -15.09 0.77 -9.49
CA ASP A 267 -15.18 1.91 -10.44
C ASP A 267 -13.96 2.84 -10.31
N VAL A 268 -13.49 3.05 -9.07
CA VAL A 268 -12.28 3.86 -8.82
C VAL A 268 -11.02 3.13 -9.25
N SER A 269 -10.90 1.84 -8.98
CA SER A 269 -9.76 1.04 -9.43
C SER A 269 -9.66 1.01 -10.96
N ALA A 270 -10.81 0.96 -11.66
CA ALA A 270 -10.85 1.06 -13.13
C ALA A 270 -10.37 2.43 -13.66
N ARG A 271 -10.62 3.52 -12.94
CA ARG A 271 -10.05 4.85 -13.28
C ARG A 271 -8.55 4.94 -12.96
N ARG A 272 -8.09 4.28 -11.92
CA ARG A 272 -6.70 4.30 -11.46
C ARG A 272 -5.76 3.46 -12.35
N ALA A 273 -6.26 2.37 -12.92
CA ALA A 273 -5.47 1.49 -13.78
C ALA A 273 -4.74 2.22 -14.92
N PRO A 274 -5.40 3.02 -15.79
CA PRO A 274 -4.72 3.75 -16.85
C PRO A 274 -3.73 4.81 -16.34
N GLN A 275 -3.91 5.32 -15.12
CA GLN A 275 -2.98 6.26 -14.49
C GLN A 275 -1.66 5.55 -14.16
N ALA A 276 -1.73 4.38 -13.50
CA ALA A 276 -0.57 3.55 -13.20
C ALA A 276 0.17 3.11 -14.47
N GLU A 277 -0.56 2.71 -15.51
CA GLU A 277 0.02 2.35 -16.81
C GLU A 277 0.71 3.55 -17.49
N ALA A 278 0.15 4.74 -17.40
CA ALA A 278 0.77 5.95 -17.95
C ALA A 278 2.09 6.27 -17.23
N VAL A 279 2.11 6.14 -15.88
CA VAL A 279 3.32 6.34 -15.08
C VAL A 279 4.35 5.26 -15.39
N ALA A 280 3.98 3.98 -15.47
CA ALA A 280 4.89 2.89 -15.81
C ALA A 280 5.52 3.09 -17.20
N ARG A 281 4.71 3.46 -18.21
CA ARG A 281 5.23 3.79 -19.55
C ARG A 281 6.17 4.99 -19.55
N PHE A 282 5.87 6.01 -18.72
CA PHE A 282 6.73 7.18 -18.58
C PHE A 282 8.07 6.80 -17.95
N VAL A 283 8.05 6.08 -16.84
CA VAL A 283 9.25 5.59 -16.13
C VAL A 283 10.11 4.74 -17.05
N LYS A 284 9.49 3.78 -17.77
CA LYS A 284 10.20 2.90 -18.71
C LYS A 284 11.05 3.65 -19.72
N LYS A 285 10.58 4.79 -20.25
CA LYS A 285 11.36 5.62 -21.19
C LYS A 285 12.69 6.11 -20.61
N TYR A 286 12.79 6.25 -19.29
CA TYR A 286 14.01 6.70 -18.61
C TYR A 286 14.88 5.50 -18.22
N LEU A 287 14.26 4.39 -17.81
CA LEU A 287 14.98 3.13 -17.60
C LEU A 287 15.67 2.65 -18.87
N ASP A 288 15.00 2.73 -20.03
CA ASP A 288 15.58 2.38 -21.34
C ASP A 288 16.78 3.29 -21.71
N LYS A 289 16.88 4.48 -21.09
CA LYS A 289 18.04 5.40 -21.22
C LYS A 289 19.07 5.20 -20.11
N GLN A 290 18.94 4.17 -19.30
CA GLN A 290 19.81 3.88 -18.15
C GLN A 290 19.88 5.04 -17.15
N ILE A 291 18.78 5.76 -16.97
CA ILE A 291 18.64 6.80 -15.95
C ILE A 291 18.04 6.15 -14.71
N PRO A 292 18.71 6.22 -13.55
CA PRO A 292 18.19 5.74 -12.30
C PRO A 292 16.85 6.38 -11.96
N VAL A 293 15.92 5.58 -11.46
CA VAL A 293 14.56 6.02 -11.14
C VAL A 293 14.20 5.60 -9.73
N PHE A 294 13.59 6.48 -8.97
CA PHE A 294 12.74 6.08 -7.86
C PHE A 294 11.40 6.82 -7.91
N LEU A 295 10.39 6.17 -7.39
CA LEU A 295 9.01 6.59 -7.47
C LEU A 295 8.37 6.39 -6.11
N CYS A 296 7.59 7.34 -5.64
CA CYS A 296 6.87 7.21 -4.38
C CYS A 296 5.54 7.95 -4.43
N GLY A 297 4.72 7.76 -3.42
CA GLY A 297 3.49 8.52 -3.23
C GLY A 297 2.33 7.67 -2.73
N ASP A 298 1.18 8.33 -2.66
CA ASP A 298 -0.10 7.72 -2.33
C ASP A 298 -0.71 7.09 -3.60
N PHE A 299 -0.74 5.76 -3.62
CA PHE A 299 -1.33 5.00 -4.71
C PHE A 299 -2.85 4.85 -4.55
N ASN A 300 -3.38 5.17 -3.37
CA ASN A 300 -4.77 4.88 -3.00
C ASN A 300 -5.17 3.41 -3.22
N ASP A 301 -4.18 2.51 -3.26
CA ASP A 301 -4.35 1.11 -3.62
C ASP A 301 -3.38 0.19 -2.86
N SER A 302 -3.81 -1.04 -2.61
CA SER A 302 -3.09 -2.01 -1.79
C SER A 302 -1.89 -2.64 -2.52
N PRO A 303 -0.96 -3.31 -1.80
CA PRO A 303 0.17 -4.01 -2.42
C PRO A 303 -0.22 -5.15 -3.38
N LEU A 304 -1.42 -5.70 -3.23
CA LEU A 304 -1.92 -6.78 -4.09
C LEU A 304 -2.87 -6.26 -5.19
N SER A 305 -2.85 -4.97 -5.46
CA SER A 305 -3.67 -4.32 -6.49
C SER A 305 -3.02 -4.36 -7.87
N TYR A 306 -3.83 -4.05 -8.89
CA TYR A 306 -3.35 -3.87 -10.26
C TYR A 306 -2.37 -2.69 -10.39
N THR A 307 -2.67 -1.59 -9.71
CA THR A 307 -1.81 -0.39 -9.68
C THR A 307 -0.40 -0.72 -9.21
N HIS A 308 -0.28 -1.42 -8.09
CA HIS A 308 1.00 -1.88 -7.56
C HIS A 308 1.68 -2.87 -8.52
N HIS A 309 0.92 -3.84 -9.06
CA HIS A 309 1.44 -4.84 -10.00
C HIS A 309 2.02 -4.22 -11.28
N VAL A 310 1.37 -3.19 -11.83
CA VAL A 310 1.86 -2.51 -13.05
C VAL A 310 3.17 -1.80 -12.78
N ILE A 311 3.30 -1.07 -11.67
CA ILE A 311 4.53 -0.38 -11.31
C ILE A 311 5.66 -1.38 -10.96
N SER A 312 5.32 -2.47 -10.26
CA SER A 312 6.31 -3.49 -9.86
C SER A 312 6.88 -4.32 -11.01
N LYS A 313 6.35 -4.19 -12.25
CA LYS A 313 6.98 -4.76 -13.45
C LYS A 313 8.21 -3.99 -13.89
N GLU A 314 8.28 -2.73 -13.57
CA GLU A 314 9.36 -1.82 -14.01
C GLU A 314 10.31 -1.46 -12.85
N LEU A 315 9.87 -1.53 -11.59
CA LEU A 315 10.58 -1.08 -10.41
C LEU A 315 10.40 -2.05 -9.23
N ASN A 316 11.36 -2.07 -8.32
CA ASN A 316 11.34 -2.88 -7.11
C ASN A 316 10.66 -2.11 -5.96
N ASP A 317 9.74 -2.75 -5.23
CA ASP A 317 9.13 -2.17 -4.03
C ASP A 317 10.12 -2.18 -2.86
N CYS A 318 10.57 -0.99 -2.45
CA CYS A 318 11.54 -0.81 -1.36
C CYS A 318 11.03 -1.39 -0.03
N TYR A 319 9.70 -1.35 0.21
CA TYR A 319 9.14 -1.92 1.43
C TYR A 319 9.17 -3.45 1.41
N VAL A 320 8.95 -4.07 0.26
CA VAL A 320 9.09 -5.52 0.10
C VAL A 320 10.54 -5.94 0.29
N GLU A 321 11.50 -5.16 -0.21
CA GLU A 321 12.93 -5.52 -0.13
C GLU A 321 13.56 -5.30 1.24
N SER A 322 13.16 -4.27 1.98
CA SER A 322 13.85 -3.89 3.22
C SER A 322 12.93 -3.50 4.39
N GLY A 323 11.60 -3.63 4.22
CA GLY A 323 10.62 -3.40 5.28
C GLY A 323 10.17 -4.69 5.98
N ASN A 324 9.34 -4.54 7.01
CA ASN A 324 8.83 -5.66 7.80
C ASN A 324 7.35 -5.48 8.15
N GLY A 325 6.58 -6.58 8.07
CA GLY A 325 5.17 -6.60 8.39
C GLY A 325 4.27 -5.97 7.32
N PRO A 326 2.98 -5.73 7.60
CA PRO A 326 2.02 -5.22 6.63
C PRO A 326 2.24 -3.76 6.21
N GLY A 327 2.93 -2.95 7.01
CA GLY A 327 3.27 -1.56 6.68
C GLY A 327 2.07 -0.65 6.48
N ILE A 328 1.11 -0.71 7.38
CA ILE A 328 -0.13 0.06 7.29
C ILE A 328 0.20 1.56 7.27
N SER A 329 -0.14 2.25 6.19
CA SER A 329 0.10 3.69 6.03
C SER A 329 -1.17 4.51 6.21
N TYR A 330 -2.33 4.04 5.77
CA TYR A 330 -3.64 4.66 6.03
C TYR A 330 -4.29 4.07 7.28
N HIS A 331 -4.82 4.92 8.19
CA HIS A 331 -5.26 4.46 9.52
C HIS A 331 -6.54 5.16 10.05
N LYS A 332 -7.44 5.61 9.18
CA LYS A 332 -8.69 6.29 9.60
C LYS A 332 -9.93 5.43 9.36
N SER A 333 -10.96 5.69 10.15
CA SER A 333 -12.32 5.14 9.98
C SER A 333 -12.40 3.60 9.98
N GLY A 334 -11.52 2.92 10.74
CA GLY A 334 -11.48 1.45 10.79
C GLY A 334 -10.83 0.79 9.56
N MET A 335 -10.28 1.58 8.64
CA MET A 335 -9.55 1.11 7.48
C MET A 335 -8.05 1.21 7.75
N TYR A 336 -7.36 0.07 7.63
CA TYR A 336 -5.94 -0.07 7.93
C TYR A 336 -5.24 -0.75 6.76
N PHE A 337 -4.70 0.07 5.82
CA PHE A 337 -4.10 -0.43 4.59
C PHE A 337 -2.75 0.23 4.32
N ARG A 338 -1.85 -0.50 3.64
CA ARG A 338 -0.68 0.11 3.01
C ARG A 338 -1.11 0.59 1.63
N ILE A 339 -1.18 1.90 1.43
CA ILE A 339 -1.52 2.54 0.15
C ILE A 339 -0.47 3.55 -0.29
N ASP A 340 0.50 3.84 0.59
CA ASP A 340 1.68 4.62 0.26
C ASP A 340 2.85 3.68 -0.04
N HIS A 341 3.57 3.94 -1.13
CA HIS A 341 4.62 3.07 -1.61
C HIS A 341 5.86 3.85 -2.02
N ILE A 342 7.03 3.19 -1.95
CA ILE A 342 8.29 3.66 -2.52
C ILE A 342 8.87 2.54 -3.38
N PHE A 343 9.20 2.87 -4.63
CA PHE A 343 9.81 1.95 -5.58
C PHE A 343 11.13 2.52 -6.09
N CYS A 344 12.07 1.67 -6.49
CA CYS A 344 13.30 2.07 -7.12
C CYS A 344 13.71 1.12 -8.26
N SER A 345 14.50 1.64 -9.21
CA SER A 345 15.12 0.83 -10.27
C SER A 345 16.29 -0.01 -9.72
N ASP A 346 16.73 -0.97 -10.52
CA ASP A 346 17.86 -1.86 -10.19
C ASP A 346 19.18 -1.11 -9.95
N ASP A 347 19.23 0.17 -10.29
CA ASP A 347 20.39 1.04 -9.97
C ASP A 347 20.55 1.31 -8.47
N PHE A 348 19.51 0.99 -7.67
CA PHE A 348 19.50 1.20 -6.24
C PHE A 348 19.37 -0.10 -5.44
N GLU A 349 19.89 -0.07 -4.23
CA GLU A 349 19.52 -0.96 -3.14
C GLU A 349 18.74 -0.17 -2.09
N SER A 350 17.67 -0.76 -1.58
CA SER A 350 16.84 -0.16 -0.52
C SER A 350 17.19 -0.73 0.84
N TYR A 351 17.21 0.13 1.87
CA TYR A 351 17.53 -0.23 3.25
C TYR A 351 16.52 0.36 4.20
N GLY A 352 16.10 -0.43 5.19
CA GLY A 352 15.33 0.01 6.34
C GLY A 352 14.03 0.72 5.98
N ALA A 353 13.32 0.24 4.96
CA ALA A 353 12.02 0.80 4.60
C ALA A 353 11.03 0.64 5.75
N LYS A 354 10.36 1.73 6.10
CA LYS A 354 9.48 1.78 7.25
C LYS A 354 8.31 2.72 7.03
N VAL A 355 7.13 2.28 7.47
CA VAL A 355 6.00 3.17 7.75
C VAL A 355 6.14 3.63 9.19
N ASP A 356 6.22 4.94 9.41
CA ASP A 356 6.48 5.53 10.73
C ASP A 356 5.19 5.98 11.40
N ASN A 357 4.68 5.15 12.29
CA ASN A 357 3.47 5.40 13.05
C ASN A 357 3.67 6.26 14.31
N SER A 358 4.83 6.86 14.48
CA SER A 358 5.10 7.77 15.60
C SER A 358 4.43 9.14 15.45
N VAL A 359 3.99 9.49 14.22
CA VAL A 359 3.23 10.72 13.93
C VAL A 359 1.85 10.36 13.42
N THR A 360 0.81 10.85 14.10
CA THR A 360 -0.61 10.49 13.83
C THR A 360 -1.46 11.69 13.42
N THR A 361 -0.83 12.81 13.09
CA THR A 361 -1.51 14.06 12.77
C THR A 361 -2.26 14.03 11.45
N SER A 362 -1.68 13.39 10.41
CA SER A 362 -2.38 13.09 9.17
C SER A 362 -3.23 11.82 9.30
N ASP A 363 -4.10 11.54 8.35
CA ASP A 363 -4.77 10.24 8.22
C ASP A 363 -3.89 9.18 7.54
N HIS A 364 -2.72 9.58 7.05
CA HIS A 364 -1.64 8.70 6.63
C HIS A 364 -0.47 8.76 7.60
N TYR A 365 0.28 7.65 7.67
CA TYR A 365 1.61 7.61 8.25
C TYR A 365 2.65 7.81 7.15
N PRO A 366 3.73 8.58 7.40
CA PRO A 366 4.82 8.71 6.43
C PRO A 366 5.52 7.37 6.20
N ILE A 367 5.93 7.14 4.94
CA ILE A 367 6.80 6.03 4.57
C ILE A 367 8.16 6.56 4.15
N TYR A 368 9.25 5.90 4.59
CA TYR A 368 10.60 6.26 4.19
C TYR A 368 11.49 5.03 3.98
N CYS A 369 12.55 5.20 3.23
CA CYS A 369 13.66 4.25 3.11
C CYS A 369 14.97 4.99 2.86
N TRP A 370 16.07 4.26 2.89
CA TRP A 370 17.36 4.72 2.39
C TRP A 370 17.67 4.02 1.08
N LEU A 371 18.06 4.79 0.06
CA LEU A 371 18.48 4.30 -1.24
C LEU A 371 20.00 4.47 -1.39
N LYS A 372 20.67 3.42 -1.82
CA LYS A 372 22.09 3.44 -2.14
C LYS A 372 22.27 3.08 -3.61
N TYR A 373 22.99 3.92 -4.36
CA TYR A 373 23.38 3.54 -5.72
C TYR A 373 24.21 2.26 -5.71
N ARG A 374 23.86 1.32 -6.54
CA ARG A 374 24.68 0.15 -6.80
C ARG A 374 25.94 0.58 -7.55
N PRO A 375 27.12 0.00 -7.25
CA PRO A 375 28.30 0.20 -8.09
C PRO A 375 27.95 -0.24 -9.52
N LYS A 376 28.24 0.61 -10.50
CA LYS A 376 28.18 0.14 -11.89
C LYS A 376 29.29 -0.90 -12.08
N PRO A 377 29.00 -2.04 -12.74
CA PRO A 377 29.97 -3.07 -13.03
C PRO A 377 31.13 -2.55 -13.87
#